data_5c248a4c988e2db5d27456eb33a70dc0
#
_entry.id   5c248a4c988e2db5d27456eb33a70dc0
#
_cell.length_a   1.000
_cell.length_b   1.000
_cell.length_c   1.000
_cell.angle_alpha   90.00
_cell.angle_beta   90.00
_cell.angle_gamma   90.00
#
_symmetry.space_group_name_H-M   'P 1'
#
loop_
_entity.id
_entity.type
_entity.pdbx_description
1 polymer ?
#
loop_
_entity_poly.entity_id
_entity_poly.type
_entity_poly.pdbx_seq_one_letter_code
_entity_poly.pdbx_strand_id
1 'polypeptide(L)'
;MRKTKTTAAPKADPQNKELVEAIRALCQEKDLSEDMLFATVEDALKKAYAKNRAKGEAEPSANNISATIDRATGEIHVYTRRLIVEEVEKPADQISLEEARAIKDSYQMGDIVETDVTPRNFLRVAAQTAKGVIMQRLRDAERGRVYEEYADKENEILTAVVTR
;
A
#
# COMPACT_ATOMS: atom_id res chain seq x y z
N MET A 1 4.03 -39.26 -2.47
CA MET A 1 5.00 -38.18 -2.77
C MET A 1 4.32 -37.14 -3.66
N ARG A 2 3.75 -36.09 -3.09
CA ARG A 2 3.20 -34.96 -3.83
C ARG A 2 4.19 -33.79 -3.70
N LYS A 3 4.77 -33.39 -4.82
CA LYS A 3 5.71 -32.29 -4.93
C LYS A 3 5.00 -30.99 -4.55
N THR A 4 5.44 -30.37 -3.50
CA THR A 4 5.12 -28.98 -3.16
C THR A 4 5.59 -28.09 -4.30
N LYS A 5 4.66 -27.45 -4.97
CA LYS A 5 4.92 -26.49 -6.02
C LYS A 5 5.45 -25.21 -5.36
N THR A 6 6.76 -25.09 -5.22
CA THR A 6 7.43 -23.85 -4.88
C THR A 6 7.01 -22.82 -5.91
N THR A 7 6.22 -21.86 -5.52
CA THR A 7 5.83 -20.71 -6.35
C THR A 7 7.11 -19.92 -6.58
N ALA A 8 7.60 -19.97 -7.83
CA ALA A 8 8.75 -19.18 -8.24
C ALA A 8 8.45 -17.69 -7.95
N ALA A 9 9.40 -17.02 -7.32
CA ALA A 9 9.36 -15.60 -7.09
C ALA A 9 9.07 -14.87 -8.41
N PRO A 10 8.08 -13.97 -8.47
CA PRO A 10 7.84 -13.19 -9.68
C PRO A 10 9.09 -12.39 -10.00
N LYS A 11 9.50 -12.41 -11.26
CA LYS A 11 10.62 -11.61 -11.75
C LYS A 11 10.25 -10.14 -11.55
N ALA A 12 11.10 -9.41 -10.81
CA ALA A 12 10.95 -7.99 -10.57
C ALA A 12 10.74 -7.27 -11.93
N ASP A 13 9.55 -6.69 -12.12
CA ASP A 13 9.23 -5.90 -13.29
C ASP A 13 10.11 -4.64 -13.30
N PRO A 14 10.75 -4.28 -14.41
CA PRO A 14 11.60 -3.08 -14.48
C PRO A 14 10.84 -1.81 -14.06
N GLN A 15 9.53 -1.74 -14.30
CA GLN A 15 8.67 -0.61 -13.92
C GLN A 15 8.57 -0.42 -12.39
N ASN A 16 8.69 -1.50 -11.62
CA ASN A 16 8.63 -1.41 -10.15
C ASN A 16 9.89 -0.78 -9.57
N LYS A 17 11.06 -1.08 -10.15
CA LYS A 17 12.33 -0.44 -9.74
C LYS A 17 12.35 1.05 -10.07
N GLU A 18 11.88 1.42 -11.24
CA GLU A 18 11.74 2.82 -11.66
C GLU A 18 10.85 3.62 -10.69
N LEU A 19 9.78 2.99 -10.17
CA LEU A 19 8.91 3.62 -9.18
C LEU A 19 9.66 3.92 -7.88
N VAL A 20 10.43 2.97 -7.35
CA VAL A 20 11.21 3.16 -6.12
C VAL A 20 12.30 4.22 -6.32
N GLU A 21 13.00 4.19 -7.44
CA GLU A 21 14.03 5.18 -7.77
C GLU A 21 13.42 6.58 -7.92
N ALA A 22 12.25 6.70 -8.55
CA ALA A 22 11.53 7.97 -8.66
C ALA A 22 11.08 8.50 -7.28
N ILE A 23 10.60 7.62 -6.40
CA ILE A 23 10.24 7.99 -5.02
C ILE A 23 11.47 8.53 -4.29
N ARG A 24 12.60 7.83 -4.35
CA ARG A 24 13.84 8.24 -3.69
C ARG A 24 14.38 9.57 -4.23
N ALA A 25 14.40 9.73 -5.54
CA ALA A 25 14.83 10.97 -6.17
C ALA A 25 13.97 12.16 -5.72
N LEU A 26 12.66 11.99 -5.64
CA LEU A 26 11.74 13.03 -5.14
C LEU A 26 11.94 13.33 -3.66
N CYS A 27 12.20 12.30 -2.82
CA CYS A 27 12.50 12.49 -1.41
C CYS A 27 13.77 13.33 -1.22
N GLN A 28 14.81 13.06 -1.99
CA GLN A 28 16.07 13.80 -1.93
C GLN A 28 15.93 15.25 -2.46
N GLU A 29 15.17 15.44 -3.53
CA GLU A 29 14.98 16.77 -4.13
C GLU A 29 14.14 17.71 -3.26
N LYS A 30 13.14 17.14 -2.56
CA LYS A 30 12.14 17.92 -1.80
C LYS A 30 12.27 17.81 -0.29
N ASP A 31 13.33 17.15 0.20
CA ASP A 31 13.60 16.93 1.63
C ASP A 31 12.44 16.25 2.38
N LEU A 32 11.83 15.25 1.72
CA LEU A 32 10.73 14.47 2.27
C LEU A 32 11.24 13.15 2.87
N SER A 33 10.64 12.73 3.97
CA SER A 33 10.93 11.41 4.56
C SER A 33 10.47 10.27 3.64
N GLU A 34 11.40 9.39 3.25
CA GLU A 34 11.10 8.21 2.45
C GLU A 34 10.06 7.32 3.15
N ASP A 35 10.23 7.09 4.46
CA ASP A 35 9.34 6.24 5.23
C ASP A 35 7.90 6.76 5.23
N MET A 36 7.72 8.06 5.38
CA MET A 36 6.40 8.70 5.36
C MET A 36 5.76 8.58 3.97
N LEU A 37 6.54 8.73 2.90
CA LEU A 37 6.02 8.64 1.55
C LEU A 37 5.62 7.19 1.21
N PHE A 38 6.46 6.20 1.54
CA PHE A 38 6.13 4.79 1.37
C PHE A 38 4.88 4.40 2.16
N ALA A 39 4.79 4.75 3.44
CA ALA A 39 3.62 4.48 4.27
C ALA A 39 2.33 5.09 3.68
N THR A 40 2.41 6.30 3.13
CA THR A 40 1.25 6.94 2.49
C THR A 40 0.82 6.20 1.22
N VAL A 41 1.79 5.75 0.42
CA VAL A 41 1.50 4.95 -0.78
C VAL A 41 0.90 3.59 -0.40
N GLU A 42 1.44 2.91 0.60
CA GLU A 42 0.90 1.64 1.11
C GLU A 42 -0.54 1.78 1.60
N ASP A 43 -0.87 2.84 2.32
CA ASP A 43 -2.24 3.13 2.76
C ASP A 43 -3.19 3.42 1.58
N ALA A 44 -2.70 4.11 0.56
CA ALA A 44 -3.49 4.33 -0.65
C ALA A 44 -3.71 3.04 -1.44
N LEU A 45 -2.72 2.15 -1.46
CA LEU A 45 -2.81 0.82 -2.08
C LEU A 45 -3.84 -0.07 -1.37
N LYS A 46 -3.89 -0.05 -0.03
CA LYS A 46 -4.93 -0.74 0.74
C LYS A 46 -6.33 -0.29 0.32
N LYS A 47 -6.53 1.03 0.24
CA LYS A 47 -7.81 1.64 -0.19
C LYS A 47 -8.16 1.30 -1.65
N ALA A 48 -7.16 1.31 -2.53
CA ALA A 48 -7.34 0.96 -3.93
C ALA A 48 -7.70 -0.53 -4.10
N TYR A 49 -7.06 -1.40 -3.32
CA TYR A 49 -7.39 -2.83 -3.31
C TYR A 49 -8.83 -3.07 -2.82
N ALA A 50 -9.23 -2.47 -1.70
CA ALA A 50 -10.58 -2.59 -1.18
C ALA A 50 -11.63 -2.12 -2.21
N LYS A 51 -11.35 -1.04 -2.94
CA LYS A 51 -12.26 -0.48 -3.97
C LYS A 51 -12.34 -1.33 -5.24
N ASN A 52 -11.24 -2.02 -5.59
CA ASN A 52 -11.12 -2.79 -6.84
C ASN A 52 -11.56 -4.26 -6.72
N ARG A 53 -11.96 -4.71 -5.55
CA ARG A 53 -12.50 -6.07 -5.39
C ARG A 53 -13.78 -6.23 -6.20
N ALA A 54 -14.00 -7.46 -6.68
CA ALA A 54 -15.20 -7.79 -7.44
C ALA A 54 -16.47 -7.51 -6.60
N LYS A 55 -17.46 -6.90 -7.22
CA LYS A 55 -18.78 -6.70 -6.60
C LYS A 55 -19.36 -8.07 -6.28
N GLY A 56 -19.54 -8.37 -5.00
CA GLY A 56 -20.08 -9.66 -4.53
C GLY A 56 -19.13 -10.48 -3.66
N GLU A 57 -17.86 -10.12 -3.58
CA GLU A 57 -16.97 -10.70 -2.57
C GLU A 57 -17.18 -10.00 -1.23
N ALA A 58 -17.20 -10.80 -0.14
CA ALA A 58 -17.30 -10.25 1.20
C ALA A 58 -16.16 -9.27 1.46
N GLU A 59 -16.48 -8.04 1.91
CA GLU A 59 -15.49 -7.02 2.19
C GLU A 59 -14.75 -7.35 3.48
N PRO A 60 -13.42 -7.57 3.45
CA PRO A 60 -12.65 -7.64 4.68
C PRO A 60 -12.63 -6.27 5.33
N SER A 61 -12.60 -6.25 6.65
CA SER A 61 -12.43 -5.00 7.40
C SER A 61 -11.16 -4.29 6.93
N ALA A 62 -11.20 -2.96 6.85
CA ALA A 62 -10.07 -2.16 6.37
C ALA A 62 -8.76 -2.44 7.17
N ASN A 63 -8.90 -2.87 8.42
CA ASN A 63 -7.78 -3.24 9.29
C ASN A 63 -7.17 -4.61 8.94
N ASN A 64 -7.88 -5.44 8.20
CA ASN A 64 -7.47 -6.79 7.82
C ASN A 64 -6.79 -6.86 6.46
N ILE A 65 -6.61 -5.71 5.80
CA ILE A 65 -5.83 -5.58 4.57
C ILE A 65 -4.50 -4.89 4.89
N SER A 66 -3.41 -5.50 4.49
CA SER A 66 -2.07 -4.89 4.52
C SER A 66 -1.51 -4.84 3.12
N ALA A 67 -0.89 -3.73 2.75
CA ALA A 67 -0.15 -3.61 1.51
C ALA A 67 1.27 -3.18 1.86
N THR A 68 2.25 -3.83 1.28
CA THR A 68 3.67 -3.55 1.48
C THR A 68 4.36 -3.37 0.14
N ILE A 69 5.32 -2.47 0.12
CA ILE A 69 6.20 -2.24 -1.03
C ILE A 69 7.60 -2.65 -0.62
N ASP A 70 8.19 -3.60 -1.33
CA ASP A 70 9.60 -3.93 -1.14
C ASP A 70 10.46 -2.77 -1.65
N ARG A 71 11.22 -2.16 -0.76
CA ARG A 71 12.05 -0.98 -1.05
C ARG A 71 13.24 -1.29 -1.94
N ALA A 72 13.63 -2.56 -2.08
CA ALA A 72 14.76 -2.97 -2.92
C ALA A 72 14.32 -3.33 -4.33
N THR A 73 13.21 -4.08 -4.44
CA THR A 73 12.71 -4.62 -5.71
C THR A 73 11.57 -3.80 -6.31
N GLY A 74 10.87 -3.02 -5.47
CA GLY A 74 9.65 -2.31 -5.84
C GLY A 74 8.43 -3.22 -5.97
N GLU A 75 8.54 -4.48 -5.56
CA GLU A 75 7.42 -5.41 -5.61
C GLU A 75 6.34 -5.00 -4.60
N ILE A 76 5.10 -5.08 -5.05
CA ILE A 76 3.94 -4.70 -4.27
C ILE A 76 3.20 -5.97 -3.89
N HIS A 77 3.06 -6.19 -2.59
CA HIS A 77 2.32 -7.31 -2.03
C HIS A 77 1.12 -6.82 -1.25
N VAL A 78 0.00 -7.49 -1.43
CA VAL A 78 -1.22 -7.26 -0.66
C VAL A 78 -1.54 -8.51 0.13
N TYR A 79 -1.64 -8.34 1.45
CA TYR A 79 -1.97 -9.41 2.37
C TYR A 79 -3.33 -9.17 2.98
N THR A 80 -4.10 -10.23 3.13
CA THR A 80 -5.29 -10.24 3.97
C THR A 80 -5.00 -11.01 5.25
N ARG A 81 -5.44 -10.44 6.37
CA ARG A 81 -5.35 -11.04 7.70
C ARG A 81 -6.70 -11.59 8.07
N ARG A 82 -6.74 -12.88 8.41
CA ARG A 82 -7.96 -13.54 8.86
C ARG A 82 -7.72 -14.19 10.22
N LEU A 83 -8.65 -13.96 11.14
CA LEU A 83 -8.62 -14.54 12.47
C LEU A 83 -9.12 -15.97 12.41
N ILE A 84 -8.42 -16.89 13.09
CA ILE A 84 -8.87 -18.27 13.23
C ILE A 84 -9.93 -18.36 14.31
N VAL A 85 -11.13 -18.80 13.91
CA VAL A 85 -12.28 -18.97 14.80
C VAL A 85 -12.87 -20.37 14.66
N GLU A 86 -13.67 -20.78 15.61
CA GLU A 86 -14.38 -22.07 15.58
C GLU A 86 -15.56 -22.02 14.60
N GLU A 87 -16.36 -20.96 14.70
CA GLU A 87 -17.48 -20.69 13.79
C GLU A 87 -17.20 -19.41 12.99
N VAL A 88 -17.25 -19.52 11.66
CA VAL A 88 -16.98 -18.41 10.75
C VAL A 88 -18.24 -17.61 10.53
N GLU A 89 -18.36 -16.45 11.16
CA GLU A 89 -19.45 -15.49 10.92
C GLU A 89 -19.19 -14.60 9.72
N LYS A 90 -17.92 -14.17 9.55
CA LYS A 90 -17.50 -13.28 8.47
C LYS A 90 -16.35 -13.92 7.68
N PRO A 91 -16.63 -14.57 6.54
CA PRO A 91 -15.61 -15.27 5.74
C PRO A 91 -14.48 -14.38 5.22
N ALA A 92 -14.72 -13.07 5.16
CA ALA A 92 -13.71 -12.10 4.74
C ALA A 92 -12.61 -11.86 5.79
N ASP A 93 -12.99 -11.91 7.08
CA ASP A 93 -12.12 -11.55 8.20
C ASP A 93 -11.74 -12.78 9.06
N GLN A 94 -12.45 -13.87 8.87
CA GLN A 94 -12.33 -15.07 9.69
C GLN A 94 -12.07 -16.32 8.83
N ILE A 95 -11.42 -17.30 9.41
CA ILE A 95 -11.14 -18.60 8.78
C ILE A 95 -11.33 -19.70 9.82
N SER A 96 -11.79 -20.86 9.39
CA SER A 96 -11.91 -22.01 10.28
C SER A 96 -10.55 -22.61 10.62
N LEU A 97 -10.46 -23.25 11.78
CA LEU A 97 -9.23 -23.92 12.20
C LEU A 97 -8.80 -25.04 11.23
N GLU A 98 -9.77 -25.72 10.61
CA GLU A 98 -9.48 -26.78 9.64
C GLU A 98 -8.84 -26.23 8.37
N GLU A 99 -9.37 -25.13 7.82
CA GLU A 99 -8.81 -24.45 6.66
C GLU A 99 -7.44 -23.83 6.97
N ALA A 100 -7.26 -23.25 8.17
CA ALA A 100 -6.00 -22.70 8.60
C ALA A 100 -4.91 -23.77 8.72
N ARG A 101 -5.24 -24.94 9.28
CA ARG A 101 -4.32 -26.09 9.36
C ARG A 101 -3.98 -26.70 8.01
N ALA A 102 -4.85 -26.58 7.01
CA ALA A 102 -4.52 -26.99 5.65
C ALA A 102 -3.41 -26.11 5.03
N ILE A 103 -3.26 -24.86 5.49
CA ILE A 103 -2.17 -23.96 5.09
C ILE A 103 -0.90 -24.26 5.89
N LYS A 104 -1.03 -24.39 7.21
CA LYS A 104 0.08 -24.68 8.13
C LYS A 104 -0.43 -25.38 9.38
N ASP A 105 0.08 -26.57 9.67
CA ASP A 105 -0.35 -27.44 10.79
C ASP A 105 -0.16 -26.78 12.18
N SER A 106 0.71 -25.79 12.30
CA SER A 106 1.04 -25.14 13.57
C SER A 106 0.05 -24.08 14.04
N TYR A 107 -0.96 -23.74 13.24
CA TYR A 107 -1.95 -22.73 13.61
C TYR A 107 -2.88 -23.19 14.71
N GLN A 108 -3.20 -22.28 15.63
CA GLN A 108 -4.09 -22.48 16.76
C GLN A 108 -5.28 -21.51 16.70
N MET A 109 -6.30 -21.78 17.52
CA MET A 109 -7.42 -20.88 17.69
C MET A 109 -6.97 -19.52 18.20
N GLY A 110 -7.47 -18.45 17.56
CA GLY A 110 -7.09 -17.08 17.88
C GLY A 110 -5.84 -16.55 17.16
N ASP A 111 -5.15 -17.41 16.40
CA ASP A 111 -4.04 -16.95 15.55
C ASP A 111 -4.56 -16.17 14.34
N ILE A 112 -3.66 -15.37 13.74
CA ILE A 112 -3.94 -14.62 12.52
C ILE A 112 -3.23 -15.28 11.33
N VAL A 113 -4.00 -15.62 10.32
CA VAL A 113 -3.48 -16.12 9.04
C VAL A 113 -3.29 -14.97 8.07
N GLU A 114 -2.06 -14.74 7.65
CA GLU A 114 -1.74 -13.81 6.56
C GLU A 114 -1.69 -14.58 5.24
N THR A 115 -2.46 -14.14 4.28
CA THR A 115 -2.50 -14.72 2.93
C THR A 115 -2.17 -13.65 1.91
N ASP A 116 -1.21 -13.92 1.03
CA ASP A 116 -0.92 -13.06 -0.13
C ASP A 116 -2.07 -13.22 -1.15
N VAL A 117 -2.74 -12.12 -1.41
CA VAL A 117 -3.90 -12.03 -2.30
C VAL A 117 -3.66 -11.06 -3.44
N THR A 118 -2.40 -10.76 -3.75
CA THR A 118 -2.02 -9.81 -4.79
C THR A 118 -2.60 -10.21 -6.15
N PRO A 119 -3.58 -9.47 -6.71
CA PRO A 119 -4.13 -9.81 -8.01
C PRO A 119 -3.12 -9.50 -9.12
N ARG A 120 -3.05 -10.33 -10.15
CA ARG A 120 -2.13 -10.14 -11.28
C ARG A 120 -2.27 -8.78 -11.97
N ASN A 121 -3.49 -8.25 -12.02
CA ASN A 121 -3.79 -6.95 -12.66
C ASN A 121 -3.64 -5.76 -11.70
N PHE A 122 -3.33 -6.01 -10.42
CA PHE A 122 -3.26 -4.96 -9.40
C PHE A 122 -2.06 -4.04 -9.59
N LEU A 123 -0.96 -4.53 -10.15
CA LEU A 123 0.26 -3.75 -10.40
C LEU A 123 -0.03 -2.47 -11.19
N ARG A 124 -0.88 -2.53 -12.21
CA ARG A 124 -1.26 -1.35 -13.00
C ARG A 124 -2.02 -0.33 -12.18
N VAL A 125 -2.99 -0.79 -11.38
CA VAL A 125 -3.78 0.08 -10.49
C VAL A 125 -2.90 0.65 -9.41
N ALA A 126 -2.02 -0.16 -8.84
CA ALA A 126 -1.06 0.24 -7.83
C ALA A 126 -0.12 1.34 -8.34
N ALA A 127 0.45 1.18 -9.53
CA ALA A 127 1.33 2.19 -10.13
C ALA A 127 0.61 3.54 -10.36
N GLN A 128 -0.64 3.50 -10.84
CA GLN A 128 -1.45 4.71 -11.03
C GLN A 128 -1.80 5.38 -9.69
N THR A 129 -2.15 4.58 -8.69
CA THR A 129 -2.47 5.07 -7.34
C THR A 129 -1.24 5.68 -6.69
N ALA A 130 -0.10 5.00 -6.73
CA ALA A 130 1.16 5.47 -6.20
C ALA A 130 1.56 6.82 -6.84
N LYS A 131 1.51 6.92 -8.17
CA LYS A 131 1.77 8.17 -8.89
C LYS A 131 0.86 9.30 -8.41
N GLY A 132 -0.45 9.05 -8.29
CA GLY A 132 -1.41 10.04 -7.82
C GLY A 132 -1.12 10.55 -6.41
N VAL A 133 -0.79 9.63 -5.50
CA VAL A 133 -0.46 9.95 -4.10
C VAL A 133 0.85 10.73 -3.99
N ILE A 134 1.88 10.31 -4.72
CA ILE A 134 3.17 11.00 -4.76
C ILE A 134 2.99 12.43 -5.25
N MET A 135 2.27 12.63 -6.36
CA MET A 135 1.99 13.96 -6.89
C MET A 135 1.17 14.83 -5.93
N GLN A 136 0.26 14.23 -5.18
CA GLN A 136 -0.50 14.96 -4.16
C GLN A 136 0.40 15.39 -3.00
N ARG A 137 1.23 14.49 -2.48
CA ARG A 137 2.17 14.80 -1.40
C ARG A 137 3.20 15.85 -1.79
N LEU A 138 3.65 15.81 -3.04
CA LEU A 138 4.55 16.82 -3.59
C LEU A 138 3.92 18.21 -3.56
N ARG A 139 2.67 18.33 -4.05
CA ARG A 139 1.93 19.59 -4.02
C ARG A 139 1.68 20.08 -2.60
N ASP A 140 1.37 19.17 -1.66
CA ASP A 140 1.14 19.52 -0.26
C ASP A 140 2.44 20.03 0.39
N ALA A 141 3.58 19.40 0.10
CA ALA A 141 4.89 19.84 0.56
C ALA A 141 5.28 21.21 -0.02
N GLU A 142 5.05 21.43 -1.32
CA GLU A 142 5.30 22.73 -1.97
C GLU A 142 4.44 23.83 -1.36
N ARG A 143 3.16 23.55 -1.10
CA ARG A 143 2.27 24.51 -0.41
C ARG A 143 2.71 24.80 1.02
N GLY A 144 3.12 23.77 1.77
CA GLY A 144 3.65 23.94 3.11
C GLY A 144 4.87 24.84 3.14
N ARG A 145 5.81 24.62 2.23
CA ARG A 145 7.02 25.42 2.09
C ARG A 145 6.73 26.89 1.75
N VAL A 146 5.82 27.12 0.81
CA VAL A 146 5.37 28.47 0.49
C VAL A 146 4.69 29.11 1.69
N TYR A 147 3.86 28.37 2.41
CA TYR A 147 3.22 28.88 3.62
C TYR A 147 4.24 29.27 4.69
N GLU A 148 5.23 28.43 4.96
CA GLU A 148 6.30 28.71 5.93
C GLU A 148 7.13 29.93 5.53
N GLU A 149 7.44 30.10 4.22
CA GLU A 149 8.18 31.24 3.70
C GLU A 149 7.45 32.57 3.91
N TYR A 150 6.12 32.56 3.87
CA TYR A 150 5.29 33.75 3.96
C TYR A 150 4.56 33.94 5.28
N ALA A 151 4.60 32.93 6.19
CA ALA A 151 3.91 33.02 7.47
C ALA A 151 4.38 34.21 8.34
N ASP A 152 5.69 34.48 8.32
CA ASP A 152 6.28 35.60 9.07
C ASP A 152 6.01 36.97 8.45
N LYS A 153 5.52 37.00 7.21
CA LYS A 153 5.22 38.22 6.43
C LYS A 153 3.74 38.58 6.45
N GLU A 154 3.00 37.98 7.37
CA GLU A 154 1.59 38.34 7.57
C GLU A 154 1.47 39.80 8.01
N ASN A 155 0.63 40.58 7.35
CA ASN A 155 0.46 42.03 7.49
C ASN A 155 1.58 42.91 6.86
N GLU A 156 2.49 42.37 6.07
CA GLU A 156 3.43 43.11 5.27
C GLU A 156 2.87 43.36 3.86
N ILE A 157 3.34 44.46 3.23
CA ILE A 157 3.01 44.77 1.82
C ILE A 157 4.02 44.05 0.92
N LEU A 158 3.54 43.09 0.16
CA LEU A 158 4.36 42.31 -0.75
C LEU A 158 4.04 42.68 -2.21
N THR A 159 5.06 42.76 -3.04
CA THR A 159 4.90 42.93 -4.48
C THR A 159 4.80 41.55 -5.14
N ALA A 160 3.72 41.28 -5.83
CA ALA A 160 3.49 40.01 -6.50
C ALA A 160 3.14 40.19 -7.98
N VAL A 161 3.51 39.18 -8.79
CA VAL A 161 3.13 39.11 -10.21
C VAL A 161 2.05 38.03 -10.34
N VAL A 162 0.92 38.42 -10.89
CA VAL A 162 -0.18 37.46 -11.15
C VAL A 162 0.16 36.63 -12.39
N THR A 163 0.37 35.34 -12.19
CA THR A 163 0.52 34.37 -13.28
C THR A 163 -0.78 33.60 -13.45
N ARG A 164 -1.21 33.44 -14.71
CA ARG A 164 -2.41 32.62 -15.06
C ARG A 164 -2.05 31.19 -15.20
#